data_dfabd1ad168ff991a87b7ee52b554aaa
#
_entry.id   dfabd1ad168ff991a87b7ee52b554aaa
#
_cell.length_a   1.000
_cell.length_b   1.000
_cell.length_c   1.000
_cell.angle_alpha   90.00
_cell.angle_beta   90.00
_cell.angle_gamma   90.00
#
_symmetry.space_group_name_H-M   'P 1'
#
loop_
_entity.id
_entity.type
_entity.pdbx_description
1 polymer ?
#
loop_
_entity_poly.entity_id
_entity_poly.type
_entity_poly.pdbx_seq_one_letter_code
_entity_poly.pdbx_strand_id
1 'polypeptide(L)'
;MVKCQSKVEQLTLEKIDYTLKCEYNHSMDNAVINFMMQHMHGSKFVNYLMKFITYLGEYGLIWVALLIVLICIPKTRKIGIIATICLLVELVLCNGALKPIIARERPFAKNTAILDFLHSIGLKIPKDGSFPSGHTASSFAVAVSLMLLTGKKAWGALALAFLIAFSRVFLCVHYLTDVLGGMILGTSVALVVCLIYKTKQKSKSNKTETSQTTTE
;
A
#
# COMPACT_ATOMS: atom_id res chain seq x y z
N MET A 1 16.80 17.99 -43.11
CA MET A 1 15.46 18.46 -42.71
C MET A 1 14.52 17.32 -42.36
N VAL A 2 14.41 16.24 -43.09
CA VAL A 2 13.46 15.12 -42.83
C VAL A 2 13.63 14.42 -41.47
N LYS A 3 14.87 14.25 -40.98
CA LYS A 3 15.13 13.61 -39.66
C LYS A 3 14.71 14.44 -38.44
N CYS A 4 14.58 15.75 -38.56
CA CYS A 4 14.16 16.61 -37.46
C CYS A 4 12.63 16.62 -37.33
N GLN A 5 11.92 16.53 -38.43
CA GLN A 5 10.45 16.47 -38.49
C GLN A 5 9.90 15.16 -37.89
N SER A 6 10.55 14.02 -38.17
CA SER A 6 10.13 12.72 -37.60
C SER A 6 10.30 12.65 -36.06
N LYS A 7 11.30 13.34 -35.52
CA LYS A 7 11.56 13.34 -34.08
C LYS A 7 10.58 14.24 -33.33
N VAL A 8 10.14 15.33 -33.94
CA VAL A 8 9.11 16.23 -33.38
C VAL A 8 7.73 15.55 -33.41
N GLU A 9 7.43 14.82 -34.47
CA GLU A 9 6.19 14.05 -34.61
C GLU A 9 6.12 12.89 -33.59
N GLN A 10 7.22 12.17 -33.37
CA GLN A 10 7.30 11.12 -32.32
C GLN A 10 7.11 11.70 -30.91
N LEU A 11 7.79 12.81 -30.58
CA LEU A 11 7.63 13.48 -29.28
C LEU A 11 6.21 14.04 -29.06
N THR A 12 5.52 14.42 -30.13
CA THR A 12 4.14 14.90 -30.08
C THR A 12 3.18 13.74 -29.86
N LEU A 13 3.39 12.60 -30.51
CA LEU A 13 2.60 11.38 -30.33
C LEU A 13 2.78 10.77 -28.92
N GLU A 14 4.01 10.73 -28.41
CA GLU A 14 4.27 10.30 -27.03
C GLU A 14 3.62 11.23 -25.99
N LYS A 15 3.66 12.55 -26.20
CA LYS A 15 2.95 13.51 -25.35
C LYS A 15 1.44 13.32 -25.40
N ILE A 16 0.87 13.11 -26.58
CA ILE A 16 -0.57 12.86 -26.76
C ILE A 16 -0.97 11.55 -26.08
N ASP A 17 -0.20 10.47 -26.26
CA ASP A 17 -0.48 9.17 -25.61
C ASP A 17 -0.35 9.27 -24.07
N TYR A 18 0.64 10.02 -23.57
CA TYR A 18 0.79 10.29 -22.14
C TYR A 18 -0.38 11.14 -21.59
N THR A 19 -0.83 12.14 -22.34
CA THR A 19 -1.96 13.00 -21.95
C THR A 19 -3.27 12.21 -21.95
N LEU A 20 -3.53 11.38 -22.97
CA LEU A 20 -4.71 10.51 -23.05
C LEU A 20 -4.73 9.45 -21.96
N LYS A 21 -3.59 8.85 -21.63
CA LYS A 21 -3.47 7.91 -20.49
C LYS A 21 -3.69 8.60 -19.15
N CYS A 22 -3.22 9.84 -19.01
CA CYS A 22 -3.45 10.64 -17.80
C CYS A 22 -4.94 11.03 -17.65
N GLU A 23 -5.61 11.43 -18.75
CA GLU A 23 -7.05 11.72 -18.75
C GLU A 23 -7.90 10.46 -18.51
N TYR A 24 -7.53 9.32 -19.10
CA TYR A 24 -8.24 8.05 -18.91
C TYR A 24 -8.16 7.56 -17.46
N ASN A 25 -6.96 7.61 -16.84
CA ASN A 25 -6.80 7.26 -15.42
C ASN A 25 -7.57 8.23 -14.51
N HIS A 26 -7.63 9.51 -14.85
CA HIS A 26 -8.41 10.50 -14.10
C HIS A 26 -9.92 10.26 -14.24
N SER A 27 -10.38 9.76 -15.40
CA SER A 27 -11.77 9.41 -15.64
C SER A 27 -12.21 8.21 -14.81
N MET A 28 -11.42 7.12 -14.73
CA MET A 28 -11.73 5.95 -13.90
C MET A 28 -11.73 6.26 -12.40
N ASP A 29 -10.72 6.96 -11.90
CA ASP A 29 -10.64 7.36 -10.50
C ASP A 29 -11.84 8.21 -10.11
N ASN A 30 -12.21 9.20 -10.94
CA ASN A 30 -13.38 10.04 -10.71
C ASN A 30 -14.70 9.27 -10.79
N ALA A 31 -14.82 8.29 -11.70
CA ALA A 31 -16.00 7.43 -11.79
C ALA A 31 -16.19 6.62 -10.50
N VAL A 32 -15.11 6.04 -9.94
CA VAL A 32 -15.16 5.30 -8.67
C VAL A 32 -15.53 6.23 -7.52
N ILE A 33 -14.92 7.42 -7.42
CA ILE A 33 -15.25 8.40 -6.38
C ILE A 33 -16.73 8.82 -6.46
N ASN A 34 -17.23 9.13 -7.65
CA ASN A 34 -18.64 9.51 -7.85
C ASN A 34 -19.58 8.37 -7.48
N PHE A 35 -19.24 7.12 -7.86
CA PHE A 35 -20.01 5.94 -7.46
C PHE A 35 -20.07 5.78 -5.94
N MET A 36 -18.94 5.94 -5.23
CA MET A 36 -18.90 5.85 -3.78
C MET A 36 -19.79 6.94 -3.13
N MET A 37 -19.66 8.19 -3.59
CA MET A 37 -20.44 9.32 -3.07
C MET A 37 -21.95 9.14 -3.28
N GLN A 38 -22.36 8.64 -4.44
CA GLN A 38 -23.78 8.51 -4.78
C GLN A 38 -24.48 7.30 -4.16
N HIS A 39 -23.76 6.17 -4.00
CA HIS A 39 -24.41 4.89 -3.68
C HIS A 39 -24.02 4.30 -2.33
N MET A 40 -22.85 4.67 -1.78
CA MET A 40 -22.30 3.96 -0.63
C MET A 40 -22.40 4.71 0.70
N HIS A 41 -22.57 6.03 0.69
CA HIS A 41 -22.57 6.86 1.89
C HIS A 41 -23.94 7.04 2.56
N GLY A 42 -24.97 6.31 2.10
CA GLY A 42 -26.35 6.45 2.63
C GLY A 42 -26.54 5.93 4.07
N SER A 43 -25.70 5.02 4.55
CA SER A 43 -25.83 4.41 5.87
C SER A 43 -24.81 4.98 6.87
N LYS A 44 -25.29 5.63 7.93
CA LYS A 44 -24.42 6.13 9.02
C LYS A 44 -23.59 5.00 9.65
N PHE A 45 -24.21 3.82 9.87
CA PHE A 45 -23.52 2.66 10.44
C PHE A 45 -22.31 2.24 9.58
N VAL A 46 -22.51 2.12 8.27
CA VAL A 46 -21.43 1.72 7.35
C VAL A 46 -20.32 2.79 7.33
N ASN A 47 -20.67 4.07 7.32
CA ASN A 47 -19.71 5.16 7.33
C ASN A 47 -18.82 5.13 8.59
N TYR A 48 -19.42 4.93 9.78
CA TYR A 48 -18.65 4.81 11.03
C TYR A 48 -17.85 3.51 11.11
N LEU A 49 -18.35 2.40 10.54
CA LEU A 49 -17.62 1.15 10.44
C LEU A 49 -16.37 1.33 9.57
N MET A 50 -16.49 1.96 8.39
CA MET A 50 -15.35 2.23 7.51
C MET A 50 -14.36 3.23 8.14
N LYS A 51 -14.87 4.23 8.87
CA LYS A 51 -14.04 5.11 9.68
C LYS A 51 -13.25 4.32 10.75
N PHE A 52 -13.89 3.40 11.45
CA PHE A 52 -13.20 2.55 12.43
C PHE A 52 -12.12 1.68 11.77
N ILE A 53 -12.45 1.01 10.66
CA ILE A 53 -11.49 0.18 9.92
C ILE A 53 -10.29 1.00 9.45
N THR A 54 -10.51 2.20 8.93
CA THR A 54 -9.41 3.05 8.48
C THR A 54 -8.50 3.48 9.64
N TYR A 55 -9.05 3.73 10.83
CA TYR A 55 -8.25 4.07 12.01
C TYR A 55 -7.38 2.90 12.50
N LEU A 56 -7.77 1.65 12.28
CA LEU A 56 -6.89 0.50 12.55
C LEU A 56 -5.59 0.58 11.73
N GLY A 57 -5.68 1.12 10.51
CA GLY A 57 -4.53 1.33 9.63
C GLY A 57 -3.77 2.64 9.89
N GLU A 58 -4.28 3.54 10.75
CA GLU A 58 -3.65 4.84 10.97
C GLU A 58 -2.31 4.68 11.69
N TYR A 59 -1.26 5.29 11.11
CA TYR A 59 0.13 5.10 11.55
C TYR A 59 0.58 3.63 11.61
N GLY A 60 -0.17 2.72 10.98
CA GLY A 60 0.10 1.29 11.05
C GLY A 60 -0.11 0.67 12.43
N LEU A 61 -0.90 1.31 13.31
CA LEU A 61 -1.03 0.94 14.74
C LEU A 61 -1.39 -0.53 14.95
N ILE A 62 -2.37 -1.06 14.20
CA ILE A 62 -2.75 -2.47 14.32
C ILE A 62 -1.59 -3.41 13.95
N TRP A 63 -0.82 -3.01 12.92
CA TRP A 63 0.34 -3.78 12.45
C TRP A 63 1.49 -3.71 13.47
N VAL A 64 1.77 -2.52 14.01
CA VAL A 64 2.79 -2.35 15.06
C VAL A 64 2.44 -3.19 16.29
N ALA A 65 1.18 -3.16 16.75
CA ALA A 65 0.73 -3.98 17.87
C ALA A 65 0.91 -5.49 17.59
N LEU A 66 0.49 -5.96 16.40
CA LEU A 66 0.68 -7.33 15.97
C LEU A 66 2.16 -7.73 15.93
N LEU A 67 3.02 -6.87 15.37
CA LEU A 67 4.46 -7.12 15.26
C LEU A 67 5.14 -7.18 16.63
N ILE A 68 4.75 -6.32 17.58
CA ILE A 68 5.23 -6.38 18.96
C ILE A 68 4.88 -7.75 19.57
N VAL A 69 3.63 -8.20 19.46
CA VAL A 69 3.21 -9.51 19.97
C VAL A 69 4.04 -10.63 19.34
N LEU A 70 4.23 -10.63 18.02
CA LEU A 70 5.03 -11.64 17.33
C LEU A 70 6.50 -11.65 17.76
N ILE A 71 7.08 -10.49 18.06
CA ILE A 71 8.46 -10.35 18.51
C ILE A 71 8.62 -10.84 19.97
N CYS A 72 7.64 -10.57 20.84
CA CYS A 72 7.65 -11.00 22.23
C CYS A 72 7.55 -12.55 22.39
N ILE A 73 6.87 -13.21 21.45
CA ILE A 73 6.74 -14.68 21.50
C ILE A 73 7.97 -15.34 20.86
N PRO A 74 8.77 -16.16 21.58
CA PRO A 74 10.03 -16.72 21.07
C PRO A 74 9.86 -17.52 19.77
N LYS A 75 8.75 -18.25 19.62
CA LYS A 75 8.45 -19.09 18.42
C LYS A 75 8.21 -18.26 17.16
N THR A 76 7.69 -17.04 17.27
CA THR A 76 7.33 -16.17 16.15
C THR A 76 8.25 -14.98 16.00
N ARG A 77 9.23 -14.80 16.93
CA ARG A 77 10.12 -13.63 16.96
C ARG A 77 10.80 -13.33 15.63
N LYS A 78 11.35 -14.35 14.95
CA LYS A 78 12.01 -14.17 13.65
C LYS A 78 11.03 -13.64 12.59
N ILE A 79 9.81 -14.14 12.58
CA ILE A 79 8.73 -13.71 11.67
C ILE A 79 8.41 -12.22 11.94
N GLY A 80 8.19 -11.87 13.21
CA GLY A 80 7.91 -10.49 13.63
C GLY A 80 9.02 -9.53 13.21
N ILE A 81 10.28 -9.88 13.39
CA ILE A 81 11.43 -9.05 12.99
C ILE A 81 11.44 -8.83 11.47
N ILE A 82 11.27 -9.88 10.66
CA ILE A 82 11.27 -9.74 9.19
C ILE A 82 10.09 -8.89 8.72
N ALA A 83 8.89 -9.10 9.26
CA ALA A 83 7.74 -8.29 8.92
C ALA A 83 7.91 -6.81 9.36
N THR A 84 8.60 -6.56 10.48
CA THR A 84 8.97 -5.20 10.90
C THR A 84 9.93 -4.55 9.91
N ILE A 85 10.91 -5.28 9.40
CA ILE A 85 11.81 -4.77 8.36
C ILE A 85 11.02 -4.42 7.10
N CYS A 86 10.05 -5.26 6.68
CA CYS A 86 9.18 -4.95 5.54
C CYS A 86 8.40 -3.65 5.77
N LEU A 87 7.81 -3.45 6.95
CA LEU A 87 7.08 -2.24 7.31
C LEU A 87 7.98 -1.00 7.27
N LEU A 88 9.17 -1.07 7.86
CA LEU A 88 10.10 0.06 7.90
C LEU A 88 10.61 0.45 6.51
N VAL A 89 10.97 -0.52 5.67
CA VAL A 89 11.40 -0.27 4.29
C VAL A 89 10.26 0.37 3.49
N GLU A 90 9.04 -0.16 3.64
CA GLU A 90 7.86 0.42 2.98
C GLU A 90 7.62 1.87 3.41
N LEU A 91 7.64 2.16 4.72
CA LEU A 91 7.44 3.52 5.25
C LEU A 91 8.45 4.51 4.68
N VAL A 92 9.72 4.13 4.58
CA VAL A 92 10.76 4.98 3.98
C VAL A 92 10.50 5.21 2.49
N LEU A 93 10.17 4.17 1.74
CA LEU A 93 9.89 4.30 0.30
C LEU A 93 8.62 5.09 0.02
N CYS A 94 7.54 4.80 0.74
CA CYS A 94 6.24 5.45 0.53
C CYS A 94 6.28 6.93 0.96
N ASN A 95 6.59 7.18 2.24
CA ASN A 95 6.47 8.51 2.81
C ASN A 95 7.74 9.36 2.60
N GLY A 96 8.92 8.73 2.59
CA GLY A 96 10.21 9.42 2.44
C GLY A 96 10.57 9.74 0.99
N ALA A 97 10.08 8.96 0.02
CA ALA A 97 10.44 9.13 -1.38
C ALA A 97 9.22 9.38 -2.29
N LEU A 98 8.31 8.41 -2.42
CA LEU A 98 7.28 8.46 -3.45
C LEU A 98 6.26 9.58 -3.24
N LYS A 99 5.76 9.79 -2.02
CA LYS A 99 4.78 10.85 -1.74
C LYS A 99 5.30 12.25 -2.03
N PRO A 100 6.49 12.66 -1.55
CA PRO A 100 7.00 14.00 -1.86
C PRO A 100 7.36 14.20 -3.32
N ILE A 101 7.80 13.14 -4.04
CA ILE A 101 8.16 13.23 -5.46
C ILE A 101 6.90 13.38 -6.33
N ILE A 102 5.85 12.56 -6.08
CA ILE A 102 4.66 12.53 -6.92
C ILE A 102 3.68 13.65 -6.54
N ALA A 103 3.61 14.01 -5.25
CA ALA A 103 2.82 15.11 -4.68
C ALA A 103 1.38 15.19 -5.23
N ARG A 104 0.72 14.05 -5.48
CA ARG A 104 -0.63 13.98 -6.04
C ARG A 104 -1.65 14.57 -5.08
N GLU A 105 -2.53 15.41 -5.59
CA GLU A 105 -3.67 15.94 -4.83
C GLU A 105 -4.69 14.83 -4.51
N ARG A 106 -5.35 14.97 -3.36
CA ARG A 106 -6.37 14.02 -2.90
C ARG A 106 -7.75 14.34 -3.47
N PRO A 107 -8.68 13.34 -3.55
CA PRO A 107 -10.03 13.54 -4.09
C PRO A 107 -10.78 14.71 -3.45
N PHE A 108 -10.71 14.86 -2.14
CA PHE A 108 -11.41 15.91 -1.40
C PHE A 108 -10.83 17.33 -1.63
N ALA A 109 -9.62 17.47 -2.16
CA ALA A 109 -9.03 18.78 -2.45
C ALA A 109 -9.74 19.48 -3.62
N LYS A 110 -10.38 18.71 -4.50
CA LYS A 110 -11.10 19.20 -5.69
C LYS A 110 -12.62 19.15 -5.56
N ASN A 111 -13.14 18.56 -4.46
CA ASN A 111 -14.57 18.33 -4.28
C ASN A 111 -15.00 18.64 -2.84
N THR A 112 -15.67 19.77 -2.66
CA THR A 112 -16.16 20.24 -1.34
C THR A 112 -17.17 19.29 -0.72
N ALA A 113 -18.01 18.60 -1.52
CA ALA A 113 -18.97 17.65 -1.00
C ALA A 113 -18.30 16.45 -0.31
N ILE A 114 -17.14 16.01 -0.80
CA ILE A 114 -16.34 14.98 -0.12
C ILE A 114 -15.80 15.54 1.19
N LEU A 115 -15.29 16.76 1.20
CA LEU A 115 -14.76 17.38 2.41
C LEU A 115 -15.84 17.54 3.49
N ASP A 116 -17.04 17.99 3.11
CA ASP A 116 -18.19 18.11 4.00
C ASP A 116 -18.62 16.74 4.57
N PHE A 117 -18.62 15.71 3.73
CA PHE A 117 -18.88 14.33 4.17
C PHE A 117 -17.84 13.88 5.21
N LEU A 118 -16.55 14.08 4.96
CA LEU A 118 -15.48 13.71 5.89
C LEU A 118 -15.59 14.45 7.23
N HIS A 119 -15.93 15.73 7.20
CA HIS A 119 -16.21 16.52 8.41
C HIS A 119 -17.44 16.01 9.15
N SER A 120 -18.52 15.64 8.45
CA SER A 120 -19.76 15.15 9.05
C SER A 120 -19.58 13.86 9.85
N ILE A 121 -18.65 13.00 9.42
CA ILE A 121 -18.29 11.79 10.16
C ILE A 121 -17.11 12.02 11.14
N GLY A 122 -16.57 13.24 11.22
CA GLY A 122 -15.46 13.61 12.09
C GLY A 122 -14.17 12.84 11.75
N LEU A 123 -13.85 12.68 10.46
CA LEU A 123 -12.59 12.08 10.03
C LEU A 123 -11.51 13.15 9.98
N LYS A 124 -10.32 12.83 10.51
CA LYS A 124 -9.15 13.70 10.39
C LYS A 124 -8.69 13.79 8.94
N ILE A 125 -8.60 15.01 8.42
CA ILE A 125 -8.19 15.27 7.04
C ILE A 125 -6.66 15.10 6.90
N PRO A 126 -6.18 14.18 6.05
CA PRO A 126 -4.75 14.02 5.79
C PRO A 126 -4.19 15.24 5.05
N LYS A 127 -2.94 15.63 5.37
CA LYS A 127 -2.28 16.80 4.77
C LYS A 127 -1.19 16.43 3.76
N ASP A 128 -0.82 15.16 3.68
CA ASP A 128 0.21 14.62 2.80
C ASP A 128 -0.33 14.25 1.42
N GLY A 129 0.56 13.94 0.47
CA GLY A 129 0.21 13.53 -0.90
C GLY A 129 -0.67 12.28 -0.94
N SER A 130 -1.47 12.16 -2.02
CA SER A 130 -2.41 11.05 -2.19
C SER A 130 -1.73 9.75 -2.60
N PHE A 131 -0.76 9.79 -3.52
CA PHE A 131 -0.14 8.60 -4.10
C PHE A 131 1.26 8.32 -3.52
N PRO A 132 1.56 7.07 -3.22
CA PRO A 132 0.67 5.94 -3.04
C PRO A 132 -0.05 5.98 -1.69
N SER A 133 -1.10 5.15 -1.51
CA SER A 133 -1.79 5.04 -0.23
C SER A 133 -0.92 4.36 0.82
N GLY A 134 -0.45 5.12 1.84
CA GLY A 134 0.41 4.60 2.90
C GLY A 134 -0.29 3.55 3.78
N HIS A 135 -1.58 3.74 4.12
CA HIS A 135 -2.37 2.72 4.84
C HIS A 135 -2.40 1.38 4.11
N THR A 136 -2.57 1.43 2.79
CA THR A 136 -2.59 0.23 1.96
C THR A 136 -1.20 -0.39 1.86
N ALA A 137 -0.18 0.41 1.59
CA ALA A 137 1.18 -0.06 1.40
C ALA A 137 1.73 -0.74 2.66
N SER A 138 1.58 -0.12 3.84
CA SER A 138 1.99 -0.71 5.11
C SER A 138 1.21 -1.98 5.44
N SER A 139 -0.11 -1.99 5.18
CA SER A 139 -0.93 -3.18 5.40
C SER A 139 -0.50 -4.36 4.53
N PHE A 140 -0.25 -4.13 3.25
CA PHE A 140 0.19 -5.18 2.34
C PHE A 140 1.63 -5.61 2.59
N ALA A 141 2.53 -4.70 2.99
CA ALA A 141 3.89 -5.06 3.37
C ALA A 141 3.91 -6.06 4.55
N VAL A 142 3.11 -5.81 5.59
CA VAL A 142 3.02 -6.72 6.73
C VAL A 142 2.24 -7.98 6.38
N ALA A 143 1.03 -7.87 5.85
CA ALA A 143 0.17 -9.04 5.59
C ALA A 143 0.80 -10.04 4.61
N VAL A 144 1.41 -9.54 3.52
CA VAL A 144 2.08 -10.40 2.53
C VAL A 144 3.34 -11.02 3.11
N SER A 145 4.14 -10.27 3.90
CA SER A 145 5.32 -10.86 4.57
C SER A 145 4.93 -11.99 5.52
N LEU A 146 3.85 -11.81 6.30
CA LEU A 146 3.31 -12.87 7.16
C LEU A 146 2.83 -14.07 6.34
N MET A 147 2.14 -13.84 5.21
CA MET A 147 1.69 -14.91 4.31
C MET A 147 2.88 -15.70 3.74
N LEU A 148 3.95 -15.04 3.33
CA LEU A 148 5.16 -15.68 2.78
C LEU A 148 5.93 -16.49 3.84
N LEU A 149 5.83 -16.10 5.12
CA LEU A 149 6.57 -16.72 6.22
C LEU A 149 5.76 -17.79 6.99
N THR A 150 4.41 -17.68 7.02
CA THR A 150 3.55 -18.56 7.81
C THR A 150 2.50 -19.32 6.99
N GLY A 151 2.39 -18.99 5.70
CA GLY A 151 1.42 -19.60 4.80
C GLY A 151 -0.02 -19.25 5.16
N LYS A 152 -0.92 -20.23 5.04
CA LYS A 152 -2.38 -20.03 5.22
C LYS A 152 -2.80 -19.42 6.56
N LYS A 153 -1.97 -19.47 7.58
CA LYS A 153 -2.26 -18.87 8.91
C LYS A 153 -2.40 -17.34 8.87
N ALA A 154 -1.88 -16.69 7.84
CA ALA A 154 -1.93 -15.23 7.69
C ALA A 154 -3.12 -14.72 6.86
N TRP A 155 -4.10 -15.56 6.48
CA TRP A 155 -5.27 -15.11 5.71
C TRP A 155 -6.05 -13.98 6.40
N GLY A 156 -6.16 -14.02 7.73
CA GLY A 156 -6.82 -12.95 8.50
C GLY A 156 -6.11 -11.60 8.36
N ALA A 157 -4.78 -11.60 8.36
CA ALA A 157 -4.00 -10.38 8.13
C ALA A 157 -4.21 -9.84 6.70
N LEU A 158 -4.24 -10.71 5.71
CA LEU A 158 -4.49 -10.31 4.32
C LEU A 158 -5.91 -9.76 4.13
N ALA A 159 -6.92 -10.41 4.73
CA ALA A 159 -8.29 -9.91 4.71
C ALA A 159 -8.41 -8.53 5.36
N LEU A 160 -7.75 -8.30 6.51
CA LEU A 160 -7.70 -7.00 7.15
C LEU A 160 -7.01 -5.94 6.29
N ALA A 161 -5.92 -6.30 5.60
CA ALA A 161 -5.23 -5.40 4.68
C ALA A 161 -6.15 -4.96 3.53
N PHE A 162 -6.94 -5.87 2.95
CA PHE A 162 -7.94 -5.53 1.94
C PHE A 162 -9.07 -4.64 2.51
N LEU A 163 -9.55 -4.90 3.72
CA LEU A 163 -10.57 -4.06 4.35
C LEU A 163 -10.07 -2.64 4.61
N ILE A 164 -8.82 -2.49 5.09
CA ILE A 164 -8.19 -1.17 5.27
C ILE A 164 -8.04 -0.48 3.90
N ALA A 165 -7.56 -1.18 2.88
CA ALA A 165 -7.41 -0.65 1.53
C ALA A 165 -8.75 -0.18 0.95
N PHE A 166 -9.81 -0.99 1.07
CA PHE A 166 -11.15 -0.64 0.63
C PHE A 166 -11.70 0.59 1.38
N SER A 167 -11.49 0.68 2.69
CA SER A 167 -11.94 1.82 3.49
C SER A 167 -11.39 3.15 2.98
N ARG A 168 -10.18 3.16 2.37
CA ARG A 168 -9.56 4.38 1.82
C ARG A 168 -10.29 4.89 0.58
N VAL A 169 -10.72 3.98 -0.29
CA VAL A 169 -11.54 4.31 -1.47
C VAL A 169 -12.96 4.68 -1.05
N PHE A 170 -13.55 3.88 -0.16
CA PHE A 170 -14.90 4.12 0.36
C PHE A 170 -15.04 5.52 0.97
N LEU A 171 -14.09 5.95 1.80
CA LEU A 171 -14.08 7.27 2.43
C LEU A 171 -13.62 8.40 1.48
N CYS A 172 -13.36 8.10 0.21
CA CYS A 172 -12.91 9.08 -0.79
C CYS A 172 -11.68 9.90 -0.36
N VAL A 173 -10.80 9.32 0.48
CA VAL A 173 -9.54 9.95 0.90
C VAL A 173 -8.36 9.61 0.00
N HIS A 174 -8.52 8.57 -0.84
CA HIS A 174 -7.60 8.15 -1.89
C HIS A 174 -8.36 7.73 -3.14
N TYR A 175 -7.74 7.92 -4.29
CA TYR A 175 -8.20 7.32 -5.53
C TYR A 175 -7.95 5.81 -5.55
N LEU A 176 -8.67 5.09 -6.42
CA LEU A 176 -8.45 3.65 -6.60
C LEU A 176 -7.01 3.35 -7.02
N THR A 177 -6.45 4.16 -7.92
CA THR A 177 -5.07 4.01 -8.39
C THR A 177 -4.03 4.23 -7.27
N ASP A 178 -4.30 5.10 -6.28
CA ASP A 178 -3.41 5.27 -5.11
C ASP A 178 -3.37 4.00 -4.26
N VAL A 179 -4.53 3.36 -4.11
CA VAL A 179 -4.68 2.11 -3.36
C VAL A 179 -3.96 0.97 -4.08
N LEU A 180 -4.18 0.82 -5.40
CA LEU A 180 -3.48 -0.18 -6.21
C LEU A 180 -1.95 0.03 -6.19
N GLY A 181 -1.50 1.29 -6.29
CA GLY A 181 -0.08 1.64 -6.14
C GLY A 181 0.48 1.24 -4.77
N GLY A 182 -0.28 1.49 -3.71
CA GLY A 182 0.07 1.04 -2.35
C GLY A 182 0.15 -0.48 -2.23
N MET A 183 -0.81 -1.22 -2.80
CA MET A 183 -0.80 -2.70 -2.83
C MET A 183 0.45 -3.24 -3.53
N ILE A 184 0.78 -2.68 -4.70
CA ILE A 184 1.97 -3.07 -5.47
C ILE A 184 3.24 -2.78 -4.66
N LEU A 185 3.37 -1.57 -4.10
CA LEU A 185 4.53 -1.18 -3.31
C LEU A 185 4.73 -2.11 -2.10
N GLY A 186 3.71 -2.27 -1.26
CA GLY A 186 3.80 -3.10 -0.05
C GLY A 186 4.10 -4.57 -0.38
N THR A 187 3.43 -5.13 -1.40
CA THR A 187 3.67 -6.50 -1.86
C THR A 187 5.11 -6.67 -2.38
N SER A 188 5.60 -5.73 -3.19
CA SER A 188 6.96 -5.80 -3.75
C SER A 188 8.01 -5.75 -2.65
N VAL A 189 7.86 -4.87 -1.66
CA VAL A 189 8.76 -4.81 -0.50
C VAL A 189 8.76 -6.13 0.27
N ALA A 190 7.57 -6.68 0.56
CA ALA A 190 7.46 -7.97 1.25
C ALA A 190 8.14 -9.11 0.49
N LEU A 191 7.94 -9.18 -0.83
CA LEU A 191 8.56 -10.19 -1.69
C LEU A 191 10.09 -10.07 -1.65
N VAL A 192 10.64 -8.89 -1.88
CA VAL A 192 12.10 -8.67 -1.92
C VAL A 192 12.74 -9.01 -0.58
N VAL A 193 12.23 -8.47 0.53
CA VAL A 193 12.79 -8.70 1.87
C VAL A 193 12.70 -10.17 2.27
N CYS A 194 11.55 -10.82 2.04
CA CYS A 194 11.37 -12.24 2.37
C CYS A 194 12.22 -13.15 1.49
N LEU A 195 12.42 -12.85 0.21
CA LEU A 195 13.32 -13.59 -0.67
C LEU A 195 14.77 -13.51 -0.19
N ILE A 196 15.26 -12.31 0.12
CA ILE A 196 16.61 -12.11 0.67
C ILE A 196 16.79 -12.92 1.95
N TYR A 197 15.81 -12.90 2.85
CA TYR A 197 15.85 -13.67 4.09
C TYR A 197 15.93 -15.18 3.83
N LYS A 198 15.07 -15.73 2.98
CA LYS A 198 15.04 -17.16 2.64
C LYS A 198 16.34 -17.63 1.99
N THR A 199 16.89 -16.83 1.07
CA THR A 199 18.17 -17.15 0.40
C THR A 199 19.34 -17.19 1.39
N LYS A 200 19.40 -16.23 2.33
CA LYS A 200 20.44 -16.23 3.38
C LYS A 200 20.31 -17.43 4.33
N GLN A 201 19.08 -17.88 4.64
CA GLN A 201 18.88 -19.09 5.45
C GLN A 201 19.38 -20.35 4.74
N LYS A 202 19.03 -20.52 3.46
CA LYS A 202 19.48 -21.67 2.67
C LYS A 202 21.02 -21.75 2.56
N SER A 203 21.68 -20.60 2.36
CA SER A 203 23.13 -20.53 2.31
C SER A 203 23.79 -20.93 3.63
N LYS A 204 23.19 -20.59 4.77
CA LYS A 204 23.72 -20.99 6.10
C LYS A 204 23.55 -22.50 6.32
N SER A 205 22.43 -23.11 5.92
CA SER A 205 22.18 -24.54 6.06
C SER A 205 23.22 -25.34 5.26
N ASN A 206 23.44 -24.99 4.00
CA ASN A 206 24.41 -25.67 3.13
C ASN A 206 25.84 -25.60 3.69
N LYS A 207 26.25 -24.45 4.27
CA LYS A 207 27.59 -24.31 4.87
C LYS A 207 27.77 -25.21 6.11
N THR A 208 26.73 -25.41 6.89
CA THR A 208 26.76 -26.27 8.08
C THR A 208 26.88 -27.74 7.70
N GLU A 209 26.17 -28.19 6.65
CA GLU A 209 26.24 -29.57 6.13
C GLU A 209 27.63 -29.86 5.56
N THR A 210 28.21 -28.92 4.77
CA THR A 210 29.56 -29.10 4.19
C THR A 210 30.65 -29.21 5.26
N SER A 211 30.52 -28.46 6.37
CA SER A 211 31.49 -28.49 7.47
C SER A 211 31.45 -29.78 8.29
N GLN A 212 30.32 -30.49 8.33
CA GLN A 212 30.17 -31.75 9.05
C GLN A 212 30.72 -32.95 8.24
N THR A 213 30.64 -32.89 6.89
CA THR A 213 31.14 -33.95 6.01
C THR A 213 32.68 -33.92 5.86
N THR A 214 33.34 -32.85 6.25
CA THR A 214 34.82 -32.72 6.12
C THR A 214 35.55 -33.13 7.40
N THR A 215 34.83 -33.49 8.47
CA THR A 215 35.39 -33.89 9.79
C THR A 215 35.25 -35.39 10.11
N GLU A 216 34.72 -36.18 9.19
CA GLU A 216 34.73 -37.66 9.17
C GLU A 216 35.81 -38.16 8.19
#